data_5e7077813b8a1440264f1a13b10803fa
#
_entry.id   5e7077813b8a1440264f1a13b10803fa
#
_cell.length_a   1.000
_cell.length_b   1.000
_cell.length_c   1.000
_cell.angle_alpha   90.00
_cell.angle_beta   90.00
_cell.angle_gamma   90.00
#
_symmetry.space_group_name_H-M   'P 1'
#
loop_
_entity.id
_entity.type
_entity.pdbx_description
1 polymer ?
#
loop_
_entity_poly.entity_id
_entity_poly.type
_entity_poly.pdbx_seq_one_letter_code
_entity_poly.pdbx_strand_id
1 'polypeptide(L)'
;MRLGRRPFLSGALAAGFVHPARAADLDVVIVGAGVAGFAAANVLIGARKNVIVLEARERTGGRVFTNTSLGLPFDEGAPTRPESGAPALLIDGHELSREDYARYAKVSAELERTLEKLRTQLPGVDPQLAIQGNDPLEKLAIAGLLRRMPFAPFAALPVAEVKVPVRVGTRVMRIDSTGALVRLVTVSGEFKAKAVIVTVPTGVLASGGPTFAPPLWPERQAAIESLPMVQAAKTFVTFSRKVLDVPDDTRLIAWTDTGTVVEALLRPRGQEAAVLFHRDDEARQLEANGPMAATAGAVSALAELFGKEVRTAFLRGISTRWGQDPFARGAWADGPLSPRLALAAPHHERVLFAGEATDPAGGVVGANASGLRAAKEALALLGR
;
A
#
# COMPACT_ATOMS: atom_id res chain seq x y z
N MET A 1 -54.39 18.04 -47.63
CA MET A 1 -53.25 18.37 -46.77
C MET A 1 -52.26 17.20 -46.83
N ARG A 2 -51.18 17.35 -47.62
CA ARG A 2 -50.21 16.25 -47.90
C ARG A 2 -49.05 16.30 -46.90
N LEU A 3 -48.87 15.23 -46.14
CA LEU A 3 -47.75 15.03 -45.26
C LEU A 3 -46.54 14.50 -46.06
N GLY A 4 -45.48 15.30 -46.13
CA GLY A 4 -44.25 14.93 -46.80
C GLY A 4 -43.40 13.96 -45.98
N ARG A 5 -43.02 12.86 -46.63
CA ARG A 5 -42.03 11.90 -46.12
C ARG A 5 -40.63 12.50 -46.23
N ARG A 6 -39.93 12.65 -45.08
CA ARG A 6 -38.51 12.95 -45.05
C ARG A 6 -37.72 11.62 -45.15
N PRO A 7 -36.66 11.54 -45.98
CA PRO A 7 -35.84 10.33 -46.05
C PRO A 7 -34.88 10.26 -44.85
N PHE A 8 -34.82 9.08 -44.25
CA PHE A 8 -33.79 8.70 -43.28
C PHE A 8 -32.46 8.58 -44.00
N LEU A 9 -31.52 9.45 -43.70
CA LEU A 9 -30.12 9.29 -44.08
C LEU A 9 -29.46 8.25 -43.15
N SER A 10 -29.24 7.05 -43.70
CA SER A 10 -28.40 6.03 -43.07
C SER A 10 -26.95 6.47 -43.12
N GLY A 11 -26.47 7.05 -42.01
CA GLY A 11 -25.06 7.29 -41.82
C GLY A 11 -24.35 5.97 -41.60
N ALA A 12 -23.61 5.48 -42.58
CA ALA A 12 -22.66 4.40 -42.41
C ALA A 12 -21.57 4.87 -41.45
N LEU A 13 -21.52 4.27 -40.24
CA LEU A 13 -20.33 4.38 -39.36
C LEU A 13 -19.17 3.71 -40.10
N ALA A 14 -18.30 4.52 -40.68
CA ALA A 14 -16.99 4.08 -41.10
C ALA A 14 -16.23 3.68 -39.83
N ALA A 15 -16.12 2.38 -39.56
CA ALA A 15 -15.18 1.81 -38.64
C ALA A 15 -13.79 2.15 -39.17
N GLY A 16 -13.25 3.26 -38.71
CA GLY A 16 -11.84 3.61 -38.96
C GLY A 16 -11.01 2.51 -38.33
N PHE A 17 -10.43 1.66 -39.16
CA PHE A 17 -9.30 0.83 -38.79
C PHE A 17 -8.20 1.78 -38.31
N VAL A 18 -8.10 1.95 -36.98
CA VAL A 18 -6.91 2.54 -36.38
C VAL A 18 -5.79 1.56 -36.67
N HIS A 19 -5.02 1.84 -37.73
CA HIS A 19 -3.75 1.16 -37.93
C HIS A 19 -2.98 1.30 -36.62
N PRO A 20 -2.42 0.20 -36.07
CA PRO A 20 -1.49 0.35 -34.97
C PRO A 20 -0.36 1.25 -35.48
N ALA A 21 -0.31 2.48 -35.00
CA ALA A 21 0.85 3.34 -35.22
C ALA A 21 2.06 2.45 -34.92
N ARG A 22 2.96 2.32 -35.87
CA ARG A 22 4.25 1.64 -35.72
C ARG A 22 4.79 2.15 -34.38
N ALA A 23 4.79 1.30 -33.38
CA ALA A 23 5.19 1.70 -32.04
C ALA A 23 6.59 2.28 -32.16
N ALA A 24 6.72 3.60 -32.02
CA ALA A 24 8.04 4.22 -31.94
C ALA A 24 8.78 3.46 -30.84
N ASP A 25 9.99 2.99 -31.13
CA ASP A 25 10.74 2.15 -30.21
C ASP A 25 10.78 2.80 -28.84
N LEU A 26 10.15 2.17 -27.85
CA LEU A 26 10.14 2.67 -26.48
C LEU A 26 11.56 2.56 -25.91
N ASP A 27 12.01 3.62 -25.27
CA ASP A 27 13.27 3.54 -24.53
C ASP A 27 13.07 2.70 -23.27
N VAL A 28 12.01 2.97 -22.51
CA VAL A 28 11.72 2.26 -21.24
C VAL A 28 10.22 1.98 -21.11
N VAL A 29 9.88 0.75 -20.77
CA VAL A 29 8.57 0.40 -20.23
C VAL A 29 8.67 0.29 -18.70
N ILE A 30 7.76 0.92 -18.00
CA ILE A 30 7.64 0.83 -16.55
C ILE A 30 6.41 -0.02 -16.21
N VAL A 31 6.59 -1.04 -15.39
CA VAL A 31 5.51 -1.95 -14.95
C VAL A 31 5.05 -1.56 -13.56
N GLY A 32 3.88 -0.94 -13.48
CA GLY A 32 3.24 -0.44 -12.26
C GLY A 32 3.22 1.09 -12.18
N ALA A 33 2.02 1.66 -12.01
CA ALA A 33 1.77 3.10 -11.84
C ALA A 33 1.61 3.49 -10.36
N GLY A 34 2.46 2.93 -9.50
CA GLY A 34 2.62 3.35 -8.10
C GLY A 34 3.67 4.46 -7.96
N VAL A 35 4.01 4.80 -6.72
CA VAL A 35 5.00 5.85 -6.39
C VAL A 35 6.33 5.63 -7.09
N ALA A 36 6.88 4.41 -7.05
CA ALA A 36 8.15 4.09 -7.69
C ALA A 36 8.09 4.25 -9.21
N GLY A 37 6.99 3.78 -9.83
CA GLY A 37 6.81 3.91 -11.28
C GLY A 37 6.72 5.37 -11.73
N PHE A 38 5.97 6.20 -11.02
CA PHE A 38 5.88 7.64 -11.31
C PHE A 38 7.19 8.37 -11.07
N ALA A 39 7.91 8.04 -9.98
CA ALA A 39 9.22 8.61 -9.71
C ALA A 39 10.21 8.32 -10.86
N ALA A 40 10.22 7.06 -11.34
CA ALA A 40 11.06 6.69 -12.47
C ALA A 40 10.62 7.38 -13.79
N ALA A 41 9.32 7.40 -14.07
CA ALA A 41 8.78 8.02 -15.28
C ALA A 41 9.12 9.50 -15.39
N ASN A 42 8.96 10.26 -14.29
CA ASN A 42 9.27 11.68 -14.26
C ASN A 42 10.72 11.98 -14.61
N VAL A 43 11.68 11.22 -14.08
CA VAL A 43 13.10 11.38 -14.40
C VAL A 43 13.38 11.07 -15.88
N LEU A 44 12.84 9.97 -16.40
CA LEU A 44 13.07 9.53 -17.77
C LEU A 44 12.45 10.49 -18.79
N ILE A 45 11.22 10.96 -18.54
CA ILE A 45 10.54 11.95 -19.40
C ILE A 45 11.29 13.28 -19.36
N GLY A 46 11.74 13.72 -18.17
CA GLY A 46 12.61 14.90 -18.04
C GLY A 46 13.89 14.80 -18.85
N ALA A 47 14.44 13.59 -18.99
CA ALA A 47 15.56 13.27 -19.86
C ALA A 47 15.17 13.01 -21.34
N ARG A 48 13.94 13.34 -21.73
CA ARG A 48 13.39 13.20 -23.09
C ARG A 48 13.42 11.78 -23.64
N LYS A 49 13.26 10.78 -22.77
CA LYS A 49 13.14 9.36 -23.18
C LYS A 49 11.69 9.03 -23.52
N ASN A 50 11.51 8.12 -24.49
CA ASN A 50 10.20 7.61 -24.88
C ASN A 50 9.78 6.53 -23.89
N VAL A 51 8.82 6.86 -22.98
CA VAL A 51 8.43 6.05 -21.83
C VAL A 51 6.94 5.79 -21.84
N ILE A 52 6.53 4.59 -21.43
CA ILE A 52 5.15 4.26 -21.09
C ILE A 52 5.11 3.53 -19.76
N VAL A 53 4.08 3.81 -18.98
CA VAL A 53 3.77 3.06 -17.73
C VAL A 53 2.60 2.13 -18.00
N LEU A 54 2.74 0.86 -17.65
CA LEU A 54 1.68 -0.16 -17.75
C LEU A 54 1.17 -0.48 -16.34
N GLU A 55 -0.10 -0.27 -16.09
CA GLU A 55 -0.76 -0.50 -14.81
C GLU A 55 -1.82 -1.61 -14.96
N ALA A 56 -1.80 -2.57 -14.03
CA ALA A 56 -2.73 -3.69 -14.07
C ALA A 56 -4.16 -3.32 -13.65
N ARG A 57 -4.31 -2.35 -12.74
CA ARG A 57 -5.61 -1.81 -12.30
C ARG A 57 -6.15 -0.79 -13.27
N GLU A 58 -7.44 -0.48 -13.13
CA GLU A 58 -8.10 0.64 -13.82
C GLU A 58 -7.80 2.01 -13.19
N ARG A 59 -6.89 2.06 -12.22
CA ARG A 59 -6.47 3.29 -11.52
C ARG A 59 -4.96 3.31 -11.29
N THR A 60 -4.42 4.48 -11.11
CA THR A 60 -3.04 4.71 -10.69
C THR A 60 -2.88 4.80 -9.16
N GLY A 61 -1.67 5.06 -8.68
CA GLY A 61 -1.33 5.27 -7.27
C GLY A 61 -0.88 4.00 -6.53
N GLY A 62 -1.27 2.82 -7.02
CA GLY A 62 -0.90 1.56 -6.39
C GLY A 62 -1.45 1.45 -4.95
N ARG A 63 -0.53 1.30 -3.98
CA ARG A 63 -0.83 1.24 -2.53
C ARG A 63 -0.88 2.63 -1.85
N VAL A 64 -0.81 3.70 -2.60
CA VAL A 64 -1.16 5.07 -2.19
C VAL A 64 -2.46 5.42 -2.90
N PHE A 65 -3.56 5.36 -2.17
CA PHE A 65 -4.88 5.57 -2.75
C PHE A 65 -5.85 6.17 -1.74
N THR A 66 -6.43 7.32 -2.10
CA THR A 66 -7.48 7.98 -1.33
C THR A 66 -8.83 7.66 -1.96
N ASN A 67 -9.69 6.98 -1.21
CA ASN A 67 -11.05 6.64 -1.60
C ASN A 67 -12.02 7.74 -1.14
N THR A 68 -12.93 8.16 -2.02
CA THR A 68 -13.96 9.18 -1.73
C THR A 68 -15.39 8.64 -1.84
N SER A 69 -15.56 7.34 -2.02
CA SER A 69 -16.88 6.71 -2.27
C SER A 69 -17.89 6.90 -1.13
N LEU A 70 -17.41 7.15 0.09
CA LEU A 70 -18.27 7.43 1.25
C LEU A 70 -18.62 8.92 1.42
N GLY A 71 -18.22 9.77 0.47
CA GLY A 71 -18.41 11.22 0.55
C GLY A 71 -17.35 11.95 1.38
N LEU A 72 -16.45 11.21 2.02
CA LEU A 72 -15.31 11.71 2.78
C LEU A 72 -14.02 11.06 2.26
N PRO A 73 -12.89 11.79 2.20
CA PRO A 73 -11.63 11.22 1.76
C PRO A 73 -11.07 10.26 2.82
N PHE A 74 -10.75 9.05 2.39
CA PHE A 74 -10.17 8.00 3.20
C PHE A 74 -8.94 7.40 2.50
N ASP A 75 -7.79 7.40 3.18
CA ASP A 75 -6.57 6.81 2.66
C ASP A 75 -6.56 5.30 2.92
N GLU A 76 -6.94 4.51 1.91
CA GLU A 76 -6.95 3.04 2.00
C GLU A 76 -5.55 2.47 2.20
N GLY A 77 -4.55 3.05 1.56
CA GLY A 77 -3.15 2.64 1.64
C GLY A 77 -2.34 3.52 2.59
N ALA A 78 -1.11 3.85 2.18
CA ALA A 78 -0.27 4.77 2.91
C ALA A 78 -0.94 6.15 2.99
N PRO A 79 -0.87 6.83 4.15
CA PRO A 79 -1.52 8.12 4.33
C PRO A 79 -0.92 9.17 3.40
N THR A 80 -1.76 10.07 2.90
CA THR A 80 -1.33 11.18 2.04
C THR A 80 -0.82 12.40 2.84
N ARG A 81 -1.01 12.39 4.16
CA ARG A 81 -0.52 13.42 5.09
C ARG A 81 0.08 12.77 6.33
N PRO A 82 1.07 13.40 6.97
CA PRO A 82 1.59 12.91 8.23
C PRO A 82 0.50 12.93 9.30
N GLU A 83 0.39 11.85 10.04
CA GLU A 83 -0.40 11.79 11.26
C GLU A 83 0.47 12.33 12.39
N SER A 84 0.00 13.34 13.11
CA SER A 84 0.73 13.99 14.20
C SER A 84 0.09 13.68 15.55
N GLY A 85 0.91 13.64 16.60
CA GLY A 85 0.50 13.52 17.99
C GLY A 85 0.84 12.17 18.65
N ALA A 86 0.94 12.17 19.97
CA ALA A 86 1.00 10.96 20.77
C ALA A 86 -0.40 10.31 20.82
N PRO A 87 -0.50 8.97 20.79
CA PRO A 87 -1.80 8.31 20.91
C PRO A 87 -2.41 8.54 22.30
N ALA A 88 -3.72 8.75 22.36
CA ALA A 88 -4.48 8.62 23.59
C ALA A 88 -4.52 7.14 24.01
N LEU A 89 -4.28 6.87 25.27
CA LEU A 89 -4.26 5.52 25.83
C LEU A 89 -5.50 5.32 26.70
N LEU A 90 -6.33 4.36 26.34
CA LEU A 90 -7.56 4.05 27.07
C LEU A 90 -7.56 2.58 27.51
N ILE A 91 -8.03 2.35 28.73
CA ILE A 91 -8.43 1.03 29.24
C ILE A 91 -9.91 1.12 29.60
N ASP A 92 -10.72 0.21 29.10
CA ASP A 92 -12.17 0.15 29.33
C ASP A 92 -12.88 1.50 29.04
N GLY A 93 -12.45 2.21 28.00
CA GLY A 93 -13.01 3.50 27.63
C GLY A 93 -12.58 4.68 28.49
N HIS A 94 -11.74 4.47 29.50
CA HIS A 94 -11.24 5.52 30.39
C HIS A 94 -9.78 5.85 30.09
N GLU A 95 -9.47 7.15 30.07
CA GLU A 95 -8.10 7.62 29.93
C GLU A 95 -7.24 7.16 31.13
N LEU A 96 -6.00 6.75 30.87
CA LEU A 96 -5.11 6.29 31.94
C LEU A 96 -4.91 7.38 32.99
N SER A 97 -4.96 7.00 34.26
CA SER A 97 -4.56 7.86 35.36
C SER A 97 -3.08 8.28 35.23
N ARG A 98 -2.67 9.33 35.91
CA ARG A 98 -1.26 9.75 35.93
C ARG A 98 -0.32 8.65 36.44
N GLU A 99 -0.80 7.82 37.38
CA GLU A 99 -0.05 6.69 37.93
C GLU A 99 0.06 5.56 36.89
N ASP A 100 -1.03 5.23 36.22
CA ASP A 100 -1.06 4.22 35.16
C ASP A 100 -0.21 4.64 33.95
N TYR A 101 -0.18 5.92 33.59
CA TYR A 101 0.73 6.44 32.59
C TYR A 101 2.19 6.24 32.96
N ALA A 102 2.56 6.49 34.24
CA ALA A 102 3.91 6.26 34.73
C ALA A 102 4.27 4.76 34.70
N ARG A 103 3.36 3.90 35.08
CA ARG A 103 3.49 2.44 35.01
C ARG A 103 3.60 1.97 33.56
N TYR A 104 2.73 2.44 32.67
CA TYR A 104 2.77 2.16 31.25
C TYR A 104 4.14 2.54 30.62
N ALA A 105 4.65 3.74 30.93
CA ALA A 105 5.94 4.20 30.42
C ALA A 105 7.08 3.29 30.90
N LYS A 106 7.06 2.85 32.16
CA LYS A 106 8.05 1.92 32.72
C LYS A 106 7.99 0.55 32.03
N VAL A 107 6.79 -0.04 31.91
CA VAL A 107 6.57 -1.34 31.25
C VAL A 107 6.98 -1.26 29.78
N SER A 108 6.59 -0.20 29.09
CA SER A 108 6.97 0.01 27.67
C SER A 108 8.49 0.08 27.50
N ALA A 109 9.21 0.79 28.36
CA ALA A 109 10.67 0.89 28.30
C ALA A 109 11.37 -0.45 28.59
N GLU A 110 10.83 -1.28 29.47
CA GLU A 110 11.34 -2.63 29.77
C GLU A 110 11.10 -3.58 28.59
N LEU A 111 9.91 -3.53 28.00
CA LEU A 111 9.56 -4.32 26.82
C LEU A 111 10.40 -3.94 25.61
N GLU A 112 10.63 -2.64 25.37
CA GLU A 112 11.46 -2.16 24.26
C GLU A 112 12.89 -2.70 24.36
N ARG A 113 13.48 -2.68 25.57
CA ARG A 113 14.79 -3.29 25.84
C ARG A 113 14.80 -4.80 25.64
N THR A 114 13.73 -5.48 26.01
CA THR A 114 13.59 -6.93 25.84
C THR A 114 13.45 -7.29 24.36
N LEU A 115 12.65 -6.55 23.61
CA LEU A 115 12.48 -6.71 22.17
C LEU A 115 13.80 -6.50 21.41
N GLU A 116 14.59 -5.49 21.79
CA GLU A 116 15.88 -5.24 21.17
C GLU A 116 16.89 -6.37 21.43
N LYS A 117 16.88 -6.92 22.65
CA LYS A 117 17.69 -8.11 22.98
C LYS A 117 17.22 -9.34 22.18
N LEU A 118 15.93 -9.58 22.07
CA LEU A 118 15.40 -10.70 21.30
C LEU A 118 15.74 -10.60 19.81
N ARG A 119 15.63 -9.41 19.22
CA ARG A 119 16.01 -9.18 17.82
C ARG A 119 17.48 -9.46 17.55
N THR A 120 18.36 -9.12 18.51
CA THR A 120 19.82 -9.34 18.39
C THR A 120 20.22 -10.79 18.65
N GLN A 121 19.56 -11.48 19.58
CA GLN A 121 19.92 -12.83 20.02
C GLN A 121 19.22 -13.94 19.24
N LEU A 122 18.02 -13.67 18.69
CA LEU A 122 17.18 -14.65 17.99
C LEU A 122 16.65 -14.04 16.67
N PRO A 123 17.52 -13.80 15.69
CA PRO A 123 17.08 -13.30 14.40
C PRO A 123 16.13 -14.30 13.74
N GLY A 124 14.90 -13.88 13.44
CA GLY A 124 13.86 -14.71 12.78
C GLY A 124 12.76 -15.23 13.72
N VAL A 125 12.83 -14.98 15.02
CA VAL A 125 11.72 -15.23 15.94
C VAL A 125 10.80 -14.00 15.95
N ASP A 126 9.49 -14.22 15.74
CA ASP A 126 8.49 -13.16 15.87
C ASP A 126 8.43 -12.71 17.34
N PRO A 127 8.75 -11.46 17.66
CA PRO A 127 8.71 -10.95 19.03
C PRO A 127 7.33 -11.07 19.67
N GLN A 128 6.25 -11.12 18.89
CA GLN A 128 4.88 -11.24 19.38
C GLN A 128 4.63 -12.59 20.08
N LEU A 129 5.32 -13.65 19.65
CA LEU A 129 5.19 -14.98 20.25
C LEU A 129 5.93 -15.10 21.60
N ALA A 130 6.85 -14.18 21.90
CA ALA A 130 7.71 -14.26 23.07
C ALA A 130 7.26 -13.37 24.24
N ILE A 131 6.29 -12.47 24.04
CA ILE A 131 5.85 -11.50 25.04
C ILE A 131 4.37 -11.64 25.30
N GLN A 132 4.03 -12.01 26.53
CA GLN A 132 2.65 -12.08 27.01
C GLN A 132 2.47 -11.11 28.19
N GLY A 133 1.43 -10.27 28.13
CA GLY A 133 1.03 -9.41 29.23
C GLY A 133 0.03 -10.10 30.13
N ASN A 134 0.13 -9.86 31.45
CA ASN A 134 -0.73 -10.46 32.46
C ASN A 134 -1.93 -9.57 32.81
N ASP A 135 -1.81 -8.27 32.64
CA ASP A 135 -2.90 -7.32 32.95
C ASP A 135 -3.19 -6.39 31.73
N PRO A 136 -4.31 -5.64 31.75
CA PRO A 136 -4.68 -4.76 30.65
C PRO A 136 -3.62 -3.70 30.30
N LEU A 137 -2.90 -3.17 31.28
CA LEU A 137 -1.88 -2.16 31.08
C LEU A 137 -0.65 -2.73 30.35
N GLU A 138 -0.22 -3.95 30.74
CA GLU A 138 0.86 -4.67 30.06
C GLU A 138 0.48 -5.01 28.63
N LYS A 139 -0.74 -5.50 28.42
CA LYS A 139 -1.28 -5.80 27.08
C LYS A 139 -1.35 -4.55 26.21
N LEU A 140 -1.77 -3.42 26.77
CA LEU A 140 -1.79 -2.13 26.09
C LEU A 140 -0.36 -1.66 25.73
N ALA A 141 0.60 -1.84 26.65
CA ALA A 141 2.00 -1.50 26.40
C ALA A 141 2.63 -2.37 25.31
N ILE A 142 2.34 -3.68 25.33
CA ILE A 142 2.77 -4.62 24.27
C ILE A 142 2.16 -4.21 22.93
N ALA A 143 0.85 -3.96 22.88
CA ALA A 143 0.16 -3.52 21.69
C ALA A 143 0.75 -2.20 21.13
N GLY A 144 1.00 -1.23 22.01
CA GLY A 144 1.61 0.05 21.64
C GLY A 144 3.00 -0.10 21.04
N LEU A 145 3.84 -0.99 21.59
CA LEU A 145 5.19 -1.25 21.10
C LEU A 145 5.22 -2.05 19.80
N LEU A 146 4.43 -3.10 19.72
CA LEU A 146 4.37 -3.94 18.53
C LEU A 146 3.70 -3.21 17.35
N ARG A 147 2.79 -2.29 17.64
CA ARG A 147 2.09 -1.46 16.63
C ARG A 147 2.82 -0.15 16.32
N ARG A 148 3.94 0.16 16.99
CA ARG A 148 4.81 1.25 16.59
C ARG A 148 5.36 0.98 15.19
N MET A 149 4.55 1.36 14.19
CA MET A 149 5.11 1.59 12.86
C MET A 149 6.04 2.80 12.95
N PRO A 150 7.22 2.73 12.37
CA PRO A 150 7.89 3.92 11.95
C PRO A 150 7.01 4.53 10.83
N PHE A 151 6.01 5.34 11.20
CA PHE A 151 5.47 6.30 10.26
C PHE A 151 6.59 7.31 10.04
N ALA A 152 7.46 7.01 9.07
CA ALA A 152 8.35 8.03 8.57
C ALA A 152 7.46 9.22 8.16
N PRO A 153 7.76 10.44 8.62
CA PRO A 153 6.98 11.60 8.22
C PRO A 153 6.93 11.61 6.71
N PHE A 154 5.73 11.56 6.17
CA PHE A 154 5.51 11.62 4.74
C PHE A 154 5.92 13.01 4.28
N ALA A 155 7.12 13.16 3.77
CA ALA A 155 7.44 14.34 2.98
C ALA A 155 6.51 14.30 1.77
N ALA A 156 5.67 15.30 1.63
CA ALA A 156 4.80 15.41 0.46
C ALA A 156 5.67 15.20 -0.78
N LEU A 157 5.43 14.09 -1.48
CA LEU A 157 6.16 13.83 -2.71
C LEU A 157 5.81 14.97 -3.68
N PRO A 158 6.78 15.65 -4.28
CA PRO A 158 6.48 16.63 -5.29
C PRO A 158 5.72 15.90 -6.40
N VAL A 159 4.43 16.20 -6.54
CA VAL A 159 3.64 15.76 -7.70
C VAL A 159 4.20 16.56 -8.87
N ALA A 160 5.09 15.94 -9.65
CA ALA A 160 5.58 16.58 -10.85
C ALA A 160 4.40 16.75 -11.82
N GLU A 161 4.22 17.94 -12.35
CA GLU A 161 3.19 18.27 -13.36
C GLU A 161 3.42 17.58 -14.72
N VAL A 162 4.35 16.66 -14.81
CA VAL A 162 4.69 15.94 -16.05
C VAL A 162 3.57 14.94 -16.35
N LYS A 163 2.95 15.10 -17.52
CA LYS A 163 2.01 14.12 -18.06
C LYS A 163 2.73 12.82 -18.39
N VAL A 164 2.63 11.85 -17.49
CA VAL A 164 3.17 10.51 -17.68
C VAL A 164 2.20 9.69 -18.53
N PRO A 165 2.63 9.11 -19.68
CA PRO A 165 1.79 8.21 -20.44
C PRO A 165 1.54 6.92 -19.64
N VAL A 166 0.31 6.70 -19.19
CA VAL A 166 -0.09 5.51 -18.44
C VAL A 166 -1.15 4.74 -19.22
N ARG A 167 -0.98 3.42 -19.35
CA ARG A 167 -2.03 2.49 -19.77
C ARG A 167 -2.51 1.70 -18.56
N VAL A 168 -3.69 1.99 -18.10
CA VAL A 168 -4.43 1.22 -17.07
C VAL A 168 -5.04 -0.05 -17.67
N GLY A 169 -5.52 -0.98 -16.84
CA GLY A 169 -6.10 -2.25 -17.30
C GLY A 169 -5.11 -3.12 -18.09
N THR A 170 -3.81 -2.85 -18.00
CA THR A 170 -2.78 -3.47 -18.84
C THR A 170 -1.82 -4.30 -18.00
N ARG A 171 -2.31 -5.47 -17.53
CA ARG A 171 -1.51 -6.40 -16.75
C ARG A 171 -0.40 -7.02 -17.60
N VAL A 172 0.85 -6.88 -17.16
CA VAL A 172 2.02 -7.57 -17.74
C VAL A 172 2.04 -9.00 -17.22
N MET A 173 2.11 -9.97 -18.16
CA MET A 173 2.09 -11.40 -17.88
C MET A 173 3.48 -12.01 -17.99
N ARG A 174 4.31 -11.50 -18.93
CA ARG A 174 5.65 -12.00 -19.19
C ARG A 174 6.58 -10.86 -19.61
N ILE A 175 7.80 -10.92 -19.13
CA ILE A 175 8.92 -10.05 -19.50
C ILE A 175 10.02 -10.93 -20.08
N ASP A 176 10.35 -10.71 -21.36
CA ASP A 176 11.33 -11.51 -22.11
C ASP A 176 12.47 -10.60 -22.56
N SER A 177 13.65 -10.80 -21.98
CA SER A 177 14.86 -10.02 -22.28
C SER A 177 15.90 -10.79 -23.09
N THR A 178 15.52 -11.91 -23.72
CA THR A 178 16.44 -12.74 -24.53
C THR A 178 16.81 -12.10 -25.86
N GLY A 179 15.93 -11.26 -26.44
CA GLY A 179 16.13 -10.60 -27.73
C GLY A 179 16.89 -9.27 -27.65
N ALA A 180 17.05 -8.57 -28.77
CA ALA A 180 17.67 -7.24 -28.83
C ALA A 180 16.90 -6.17 -28.04
N LEU A 181 15.57 -6.28 -27.97
CA LEU A 181 14.69 -5.48 -27.13
C LEU A 181 14.03 -6.37 -26.08
N VAL A 182 13.70 -5.79 -24.94
CA VAL A 182 12.86 -6.44 -23.94
C VAL A 182 11.43 -6.45 -24.46
N ARG A 183 10.82 -7.63 -24.53
CA ARG A 183 9.44 -7.86 -24.94
C ARG A 183 8.56 -8.09 -23.72
N LEU A 184 7.48 -7.32 -23.60
CA LEU A 184 6.49 -7.47 -22.55
C LEU A 184 5.19 -7.97 -23.17
N VAL A 185 4.71 -9.12 -22.71
CA VAL A 185 3.41 -9.68 -23.09
C VAL A 185 2.39 -9.26 -22.03
N THR A 186 1.32 -8.62 -22.48
CA THR A 186 0.24 -8.14 -21.61
C THR A 186 -1.09 -8.77 -21.99
N VAL A 187 -2.12 -8.56 -21.17
CA VAL A 187 -3.50 -8.98 -21.47
C VAL A 187 -4.08 -8.28 -22.71
N SER A 188 -3.52 -7.14 -23.13
CA SER A 188 -4.01 -6.29 -24.21
C SER A 188 -3.05 -6.14 -25.40
N GLY A 189 -2.03 -7.00 -25.48
CA GLY A 189 -1.04 -6.97 -26.57
C GLY A 189 0.40 -6.96 -26.08
N GLU A 190 1.34 -6.66 -26.99
CA GLU A 190 2.76 -6.69 -26.71
C GLU A 190 3.38 -5.29 -26.78
N PHE A 191 4.41 -5.09 -25.94
CA PHE A 191 5.27 -3.91 -25.95
C PHE A 191 6.73 -4.34 -26.11
N LYS A 192 7.55 -3.48 -26.72
CA LYS A 192 8.99 -3.68 -26.84
C LYS A 192 9.71 -2.40 -26.41
N ALA A 193 10.79 -2.56 -25.65
CA ALA A 193 11.60 -1.44 -25.18
C ALA A 193 13.07 -1.83 -25.04
N LYS A 194 13.95 -0.85 -24.97
CA LYS A 194 15.38 -1.09 -24.72
C LYS A 194 15.62 -1.58 -23.28
N ALA A 195 14.84 -1.08 -22.33
CA ALA A 195 14.88 -1.52 -20.93
C ALA A 195 13.47 -1.54 -20.30
N VAL A 196 13.33 -2.25 -19.17
CA VAL A 196 12.11 -2.29 -18.37
C VAL A 196 12.42 -2.00 -16.90
N ILE A 197 11.56 -1.23 -16.24
CA ILE A 197 11.59 -1.04 -14.80
C ILE A 197 10.37 -1.75 -14.19
N VAL A 198 10.61 -2.73 -13.35
CA VAL A 198 9.58 -3.54 -12.66
C VAL A 198 9.36 -2.98 -11.28
N THR A 199 8.13 -2.49 -11.00
CA THR A 199 7.74 -1.95 -9.69
C THR A 199 6.66 -2.79 -9.00
N VAL A 200 6.57 -4.05 -9.38
CA VAL A 200 5.58 -5.01 -8.89
C VAL A 200 5.92 -5.42 -7.45
N PRO A 201 4.93 -5.46 -6.52
CA PRO A 201 5.15 -5.88 -5.13
C PRO A 201 5.71 -7.31 -5.01
N THR A 202 6.51 -7.56 -3.95
CA THR A 202 7.10 -8.90 -3.71
C THR A 202 6.04 -9.99 -3.58
N GLY A 203 4.89 -9.70 -2.96
CA GLY A 203 3.79 -10.67 -2.88
C GLY A 203 3.22 -11.09 -4.23
N VAL A 204 3.21 -10.19 -5.21
CA VAL A 204 2.79 -10.51 -6.59
C VAL A 204 3.89 -11.31 -7.29
N LEU A 205 5.16 -10.93 -7.14
CA LEU A 205 6.29 -11.68 -7.69
C LEU A 205 6.36 -13.10 -7.12
N ALA A 206 6.19 -13.27 -5.80
CA ALA A 206 6.15 -14.57 -5.13
C ALA A 206 4.97 -15.45 -5.58
N SER A 207 3.86 -14.85 -6.01
CA SER A 207 2.69 -15.59 -6.54
C SER A 207 2.77 -15.89 -8.04
N GLY A 208 3.93 -15.74 -8.66
CA GLY A 208 4.19 -16.15 -10.04
C GLY A 208 3.83 -15.12 -11.12
N GLY A 209 3.66 -13.89 -10.78
CA GLY A 209 3.41 -12.86 -11.80
C GLY A 209 4.33 -11.65 -11.72
N PRO A 210 4.75 -11.02 -12.84
CA PRO A 210 4.90 -11.58 -14.19
C PRO A 210 6.01 -12.65 -14.29
N THR A 211 5.94 -13.52 -15.29
CA THR A 211 7.02 -14.48 -15.56
C THR A 211 8.18 -13.81 -16.29
N PHE A 212 9.39 -14.34 -16.12
CA PHE A 212 10.60 -13.79 -16.73
C PHE A 212 11.28 -14.79 -17.68
N ALA A 213 11.85 -14.28 -18.77
CA ALA A 213 12.73 -15.01 -19.65
C ALA A 213 13.99 -14.14 -19.94
N PRO A 214 15.21 -14.59 -19.58
CA PRO A 214 15.48 -15.81 -18.79
C PRO A 214 14.82 -15.74 -17.39
N PRO A 215 14.67 -16.90 -16.70
CA PRO A 215 14.16 -16.92 -15.34
C PRO A 215 14.96 -16.05 -14.39
N LEU A 216 14.33 -15.56 -13.33
CA LEU A 216 15.04 -14.82 -12.27
C LEU A 216 16.14 -15.70 -11.69
N TRP A 217 17.28 -15.10 -11.40
CA TRP A 217 18.38 -15.81 -10.75
C TRP A 217 17.94 -16.34 -9.37
N PRO A 218 18.49 -17.50 -8.92
CA PRO A 218 18.11 -18.09 -7.64
C PRO A 218 18.21 -17.13 -6.45
N GLU A 219 19.26 -16.29 -6.42
CA GLU A 219 19.48 -15.31 -5.36
C GLU A 219 18.37 -14.25 -5.31
N ARG A 220 17.84 -13.88 -6.48
CA ARG A 220 16.72 -12.94 -6.57
C ARG A 220 15.40 -13.58 -6.15
N GLN A 221 15.20 -14.83 -6.54
CA GLN A 221 14.03 -15.59 -6.09
C GLN A 221 14.04 -15.73 -4.57
N ALA A 222 15.18 -16.09 -3.98
CA ALA A 222 15.36 -16.15 -2.53
C ALA A 222 15.15 -14.78 -1.85
N ALA A 223 15.59 -13.69 -2.49
CA ALA A 223 15.34 -12.35 -1.98
C ALA A 223 13.85 -11.99 -1.95
N ILE A 224 13.09 -12.36 -2.98
CA ILE A 224 11.63 -12.17 -3.03
C ILE A 224 10.95 -12.95 -1.89
N GLU A 225 11.34 -14.19 -1.68
CA GLU A 225 10.80 -15.07 -0.63
C GLU A 225 11.13 -14.57 0.79
N SER A 226 12.31 -13.93 0.96
CA SER A 226 12.76 -13.33 2.21
C SER A 226 12.13 -11.98 2.52
N LEU A 227 11.27 -11.46 1.65
CA LEU A 227 10.57 -10.19 1.79
C LEU A 227 9.05 -10.42 1.71
N PRO A 228 8.46 -11.17 2.68
CA PRO A 228 7.03 -11.42 2.72
C PRO A 228 6.25 -10.12 2.86
N MET A 229 5.00 -10.15 2.41
CA MET A 229 4.10 -9.02 2.56
C MET A 229 3.38 -9.08 3.90
N VAL A 230 3.49 -8.01 4.68
CA VAL A 230 2.69 -7.80 5.88
C VAL A 230 1.21 -7.70 5.50
N GLN A 231 0.38 -8.38 6.27
CA GLN A 231 -1.06 -8.27 6.15
C GLN A 231 -1.54 -7.13 7.04
N ALA A 232 -2.18 -6.14 6.43
CA ALA A 232 -2.77 -5.03 7.16
C ALA A 232 -4.03 -4.54 6.46
N ALA A 233 -5.03 -4.21 7.25
CA ALA A 233 -6.28 -3.66 6.78
C ALA A 233 -6.64 -2.40 7.56
N LYS A 234 -7.45 -1.54 6.95
CA LYS A 234 -8.07 -0.39 7.59
C LYS A 234 -9.57 -0.52 7.45
N THR A 235 -10.29 -0.29 8.54
CA THR A 235 -11.74 -0.19 8.52
C THR A 235 -12.13 1.26 8.80
N PHE A 236 -12.76 1.90 7.82
CA PHE A 236 -13.26 3.26 7.92
C PHE A 236 -14.76 3.23 8.16
N VAL A 237 -15.21 3.97 9.19
CA VAL A 237 -16.63 4.11 9.55
C VAL A 237 -16.99 5.57 9.71
N THR A 238 -18.21 5.93 9.28
CA THR A 238 -18.74 7.31 9.36
C THR A 238 -20.02 7.34 10.20
N PHE A 239 -20.26 8.47 10.84
CA PHE A 239 -21.40 8.69 11.73
C PHE A 239 -22.26 9.87 11.28
N SER A 240 -23.55 9.81 11.59
CA SER A 240 -24.53 10.85 11.25
C SER A 240 -24.49 12.07 12.19
N ARG A 241 -23.85 11.94 13.33
CA ARG A 241 -23.71 12.96 14.36
C ARG A 241 -22.46 12.72 15.18
N LYS A 242 -22.05 13.72 15.98
CA LYS A 242 -20.95 13.57 16.92
C LYS A 242 -21.29 12.49 17.97
N VAL A 243 -20.45 11.45 18.02
CA VAL A 243 -20.52 10.35 19.01
C VAL A 243 -19.17 10.02 19.61
N LEU A 244 -18.10 10.53 19.00
CA LEU A 244 -16.73 10.40 19.50
C LEU A 244 -16.36 11.73 20.16
N ASP A 245 -16.47 11.79 21.49
CA ASP A 245 -16.17 13.02 22.25
C ASP A 245 -14.66 13.14 22.53
N VAL A 246 -13.91 13.30 21.46
CA VAL A 246 -12.46 13.46 21.45
C VAL A 246 -12.08 14.60 20.52
N PRO A 247 -10.88 15.20 20.66
CA PRO A 247 -10.34 16.16 19.70
C PRO A 247 -10.24 15.59 18.28
N ASP A 248 -10.16 16.48 17.29
CA ASP A 248 -9.90 16.08 15.91
C ASP A 248 -8.53 15.40 15.78
N ASP A 249 -8.43 14.44 14.84
CA ASP A 249 -7.21 13.69 14.56
C ASP A 249 -6.64 12.94 15.79
N THR A 250 -7.50 12.57 16.76
CA THR A 250 -7.06 11.78 17.92
C THR A 250 -6.62 10.39 17.50
N ARG A 251 -5.38 10.05 17.80
CA ARG A 251 -4.88 8.66 17.69
C ARG A 251 -5.22 7.92 18.99
N LEU A 252 -5.75 6.71 18.83
CA LEU A 252 -6.20 5.88 19.93
C LEU A 252 -5.46 4.54 19.91
N ILE A 253 -5.00 4.10 21.07
CA ILE A 253 -4.72 2.70 21.36
C ILE A 253 -5.52 2.36 22.61
N ALA A 254 -6.44 1.42 22.49
CA ALA A 254 -7.33 1.03 23.58
C ALA A 254 -7.38 -0.48 23.74
N TRP A 255 -7.64 -0.91 24.97
CA TRP A 255 -7.99 -2.27 25.33
C TRP A 255 -9.45 -2.28 25.78
N THR A 256 -10.27 -3.14 25.16
CA THR A 256 -11.70 -3.26 25.51
C THR A 256 -11.94 -4.36 26.54
N ASP A 257 -13.08 -4.33 27.22
CA ASP A 257 -13.52 -5.35 28.19
C ASP A 257 -13.54 -6.76 27.59
N THR A 258 -13.86 -6.87 26.31
CA THR A 258 -13.87 -8.14 25.57
C THR A 258 -12.47 -8.64 25.19
N GLY A 259 -11.42 -7.90 25.54
CA GLY A 259 -10.04 -8.25 25.25
C GLY A 259 -9.56 -7.87 23.86
N THR A 260 -10.28 -7.00 23.16
CA THR A 260 -9.90 -6.51 21.83
C THR A 260 -8.98 -5.30 21.96
N VAL A 261 -7.86 -5.30 21.24
CA VAL A 261 -7.02 -4.12 21.07
C VAL A 261 -7.54 -3.29 19.90
N VAL A 262 -7.84 -2.03 20.15
CA VAL A 262 -8.29 -1.07 19.14
C VAL A 262 -7.18 -0.07 18.88
N GLU A 263 -6.67 -0.02 17.65
CA GLU A 263 -5.83 1.06 17.16
C GLU A 263 -6.64 1.87 16.15
N ALA A 264 -6.82 3.17 16.40
CA ALA A 264 -7.67 3.99 15.56
C ALA A 264 -7.16 5.41 15.40
N LEU A 265 -7.55 6.05 14.30
CA LEU A 265 -7.56 7.50 14.13
C LEU A 265 -9.02 7.95 14.20
N LEU A 266 -9.33 8.75 15.21
CA LEU A 266 -10.67 9.26 15.49
C LEU A 266 -10.81 10.68 14.98
N ARG A 267 -12.00 11.00 14.47
CA ARG A 267 -12.33 12.32 13.91
C ARG A 267 -11.29 12.85 12.91
N PRO A 268 -10.86 12.03 11.93
CA PRO A 268 -9.85 12.45 10.96
C PRO A 268 -10.29 13.74 10.28
N ARG A 269 -9.46 14.80 10.41
CA ARG A 269 -9.74 16.15 9.86
C ARG A 269 -11.06 16.77 10.36
N GLY A 270 -11.45 16.50 11.59
CA GLY A 270 -12.71 16.97 12.17
C GLY A 270 -13.98 16.30 11.65
N GLN A 271 -13.84 15.21 10.90
CA GLN A 271 -14.98 14.47 10.35
C GLN A 271 -15.58 13.53 11.41
N GLU A 272 -16.90 13.34 11.38
CA GLU A 272 -17.58 12.35 12.21
C GLU A 272 -17.31 10.95 11.64
N ALA A 273 -16.10 10.46 11.89
CA ALA A 273 -15.58 9.23 11.34
C ALA A 273 -14.49 8.63 12.24
N ALA A 274 -14.17 7.36 12.01
CA ALA A 274 -13.02 6.69 12.59
C ALA A 274 -12.36 5.77 11.57
N VAL A 275 -11.04 5.60 11.68
CA VAL A 275 -10.23 4.65 10.92
C VAL A 275 -9.61 3.68 11.92
N LEU A 276 -10.00 2.43 11.88
CA LEU A 276 -9.38 1.37 12.69
C LEU A 276 -8.30 0.67 11.87
N PHE A 277 -7.20 0.33 12.53
CA PHE A 277 -6.04 -0.32 11.92
C PHE A 277 -5.95 -1.76 12.41
N HIS A 278 -5.80 -2.70 11.47
CA HIS A 278 -5.73 -4.12 11.73
C HIS A 278 -4.48 -4.71 11.12
N ARG A 279 -3.89 -5.74 11.73
CA ARG A 279 -2.64 -6.37 11.26
C ARG A 279 -2.69 -7.87 11.37
N ASP A 280 -1.81 -8.50 10.63
CA ASP A 280 -1.46 -9.92 10.71
C ASP A 280 -2.68 -10.83 10.67
N ASP A 281 -2.90 -11.67 11.66
CA ASP A 281 -4.02 -12.62 11.69
C ASP A 281 -5.37 -11.89 11.80
N GLU A 282 -5.44 -10.80 12.54
CA GLU A 282 -6.65 -9.98 12.61
C GLU A 282 -7.03 -9.45 11.23
N ALA A 283 -6.08 -8.86 10.51
CA ALA A 283 -6.33 -8.37 9.15
C ALA A 283 -6.74 -9.51 8.20
N ARG A 284 -6.08 -10.67 8.28
CA ARG A 284 -6.45 -11.85 7.48
C ARG A 284 -7.88 -12.32 7.76
N GLN A 285 -8.27 -12.39 9.03
CA GLN A 285 -9.61 -12.80 9.44
C GLN A 285 -10.67 -11.79 8.98
N LEU A 286 -10.42 -10.49 9.13
CA LEU A 286 -11.32 -9.44 8.68
C LEU A 286 -11.50 -9.46 7.16
N GLU A 287 -10.42 -9.64 6.40
CA GLU A 287 -10.49 -9.77 4.95
C GLU A 287 -11.25 -11.03 4.51
N ALA A 288 -11.08 -12.15 5.22
CA ALA A 288 -11.80 -13.40 4.95
C ALA A 288 -13.30 -13.29 5.25
N ASN A 289 -13.66 -12.63 6.35
CA ASN A 289 -15.05 -12.42 6.77
C ASN A 289 -15.77 -11.34 5.94
N GLY A 290 -15.02 -10.53 5.22
CA GLY A 290 -15.52 -9.51 4.30
C GLY A 290 -15.80 -8.14 4.94
N PRO A 291 -16.04 -7.12 4.12
CA PRO A 291 -16.08 -5.72 4.57
C PRO A 291 -17.26 -5.41 5.49
N MET A 292 -18.39 -6.11 5.38
CA MET A 292 -19.53 -5.91 6.29
C MET A 292 -19.20 -6.38 7.71
N ALA A 293 -18.57 -7.55 7.86
CA ALA A 293 -18.16 -8.08 9.16
C ALA A 293 -17.09 -7.18 9.81
N ALA A 294 -16.11 -6.74 9.02
CA ALA A 294 -15.09 -5.81 9.48
C ALA A 294 -15.69 -4.49 9.97
N THR A 295 -16.66 -3.93 9.23
CA THR A 295 -17.36 -2.70 9.60
C THR A 295 -18.18 -2.89 10.89
N ALA A 296 -18.91 -4.01 11.01
CA ALA A 296 -19.69 -4.32 12.20
C ALA A 296 -18.79 -4.49 13.45
N GLY A 297 -17.65 -5.16 13.29
CA GLY A 297 -16.64 -5.31 14.35
C GLY A 297 -16.08 -3.96 14.80
N ALA A 298 -15.74 -3.09 13.86
CA ALA A 298 -15.25 -1.73 14.15
C ALA A 298 -16.28 -0.91 14.93
N VAL A 299 -17.54 -0.93 14.51
CA VAL A 299 -18.63 -0.24 15.21
C VAL A 299 -18.84 -0.82 16.60
N SER A 300 -18.71 -2.15 16.75
CA SER A 300 -18.84 -2.82 18.05
C SER A 300 -17.74 -2.38 19.02
N ALA A 301 -16.48 -2.42 18.58
CA ALA A 301 -15.34 -2.03 19.38
C ALA A 301 -15.41 -0.55 19.80
N LEU A 302 -15.79 0.34 18.87
CA LEU A 302 -15.99 1.75 19.22
C LEU A 302 -17.17 1.96 20.17
N ALA A 303 -18.23 1.14 20.08
CA ALA A 303 -19.37 1.24 20.99
C ALA A 303 -19.04 0.76 22.42
N GLU A 304 -18.11 -0.16 22.60
CA GLU A 304 -17.57 -0.53 23.90
C GLU A 304 -16.81 0.63 24.54
N LEU A 305 -16.02 1.36 23.76
CA LEU A 305 -15.20 2.48 24.25
C LEU A 305 -15.97 3.79 24.44
N PHE A 306 -16.93 4.09 23.56
CA PHE A 306 -17.60 5.41 23.48
C PHE A 306 -19.12 5.34 23.70
N GLY A 307 -19.64 4.17 24.06
CA GLY A 307 -21.04 3.99 24.37
C GLY A 307 -21.92 3.59 23.18
N LYS A 308 -23.11 3.08 23.52
CA LYS A 308 -24.08 2.49 22.58
C LYS A 308 -24.52 3.43 21.45
N GLU A 309 -24.40 4.74 21.65
CA GLU A 309 -24.80 5.76 20.67
C GLU A 309 -24.01 5.66 19.36
N VAL A 310 -22.79 5.09 19.40
CA VAL A 310 -21.98 4.79 18.21
C VAL A 310 -22.75 3.91 17.22
N ARG A 311 -23.46 2.88 17.75
CA ARG A 311 -24.23 1.95 16.89
C ARG A 311 -25.39 2.64 16.18
N THR A 312 -26.11 3.53 16.89
CA THR A 312 -27.28 4.24 16.33
C THR A 312 -26.90 5.37 15.38
N ALA A 313 -25.70 5.93 15.53
CA ALA A 313 -25.19 6.99 14.68
C ALA A 313 -24.44 6.46 13.45
N PHE A 314 -24.10 5.19 13.38
CA PHE A 314 -23.38 4.60 12.25
C PHE A 314 -24.13 4.81 10.93
N LEU A 315 -23.43 5.32 9.91
CA LEU A 315 -23.96 5.55 8.57
C LEU A 315 -23.45 4.54 7.56
N ARG A 316 -22.17 4.50 7.36
CA ARG A 316 -21.49 3.71 6.32
C ARG A 316 -20.09 3.32 6.76
N GLY A 317 -19.58 2.24 6.18
CA GLY A 317 -18.19 1.85 6.38
C GLY A 317 -17.63 1.10 5.16
N ILE A 318 -16.33 1.03 5.13
CA ILE A 318 -15.55 0.29 4.15
C ILE A 318 -14.33 -0.31 4.83
N SER A 319 -13.89 -1.47 4.38
CA SER A 319 -12.65 -2.08 4.84
C SER A 319 -11.75 -2.41 3.64
N THR A 320 -10.46 -2.16 3.81
CA THR A 320 -9.45 -2.48 2.80
C THR A 320 -9.16 -3.98 2.79
N ARG A 321 -8.67 -4.49 1.65
CA ARG A 321 -8.40 -5.91 1.44
C ARG A 321 -7.09 -6.11 0.67
N TRP A 322 -6.00 -5.53 1.18
CA TRP A 322 -4.71 -5.56 0.50
C TRP A 322 -4.12 -6.96 0.35
N GLY A 323 -4.39 -7.86 1.30
CA GLY A 323 -3.96 -9.26 1.24
C GLY A 323 -4.64 -10.04 0.11
N GLN A 324 -5.92 -9.77 -0.13
CA GLN A 324 -6.71 -10.42 -1.19
C GLN A 324 -6.62 -9.69 -2.54
N ASP A 325 -6.08 -8.48 -2.59
CA ASP A 325 -5.86 -7.76 -3.85
C ASP A 325 -4.81 -8.48 -4.70
N PRO A 326 -5.17 -8.98 -5.91
CA PRO A 326 -4.25 -9.76 -6.74
C PRO A 326 -3.03 -8.98 -7.23
N PHE A 327 -3.06 -7.65 -7.16
CA PHE A 327 -2.00 -6.76 -7.59
C PHE A 327 -1.21 -6.13 -6.43
N ALA A 328 -1.49 -6.54 -5.18
CA ALA A 328 -0.73 -6.15 -4.00
C ALA A 328 -0.26 -7.36 -3.20
N ARG A 329 -1.18 -8.29 -2.84
CA ARG A 329 -0.91 -9.47 -2.03
C ARG A 329 -0.39 -9.15 -0.63
N GLY A 330 -0.79 -7.99 -0.09
CA GLY A 330 -0.41 -7.46 1.21
C GLY A 330 -0.15 -5.95 1.18
N ALA A 331 0.11 -5.37 2.33
CA ALA A 331 0.22 -3.92 2.50
C ALA A 331 1.63 -3.39 2.18
N TRP A 332 2.68 -3.99 2.72
CA TRP A 332 4.09 -3.66 2.45
C TRP A 332 4.99 -4.87 2.66
N ALA A 333 6.19 -4.85 2.07
CA ALA A 333 7.19 -5.88 2.28
C ALA A 333 7.90 -5.68 3.62
N ASP A 334 8.08 -6.77 4.37
CA ASP A 334 8.89 -6.79 5.58
C ASP A 334 10.06 -7.76 5.41
N GLY A 335 11.18 -7.44 6.05
CA GLY A 335 12.37 -8.28 6.00
C GLY A 335 13.67 -7.50 6.07
N PRO A 336 14.80 -8.22 6.12
CA PRO A 336 16.13 -7.63 6.33
C PRO A 336 16.62 -6.80 5.15
N LEU A 337 17.69 -6.06 5.36
CA LEU A 337 18.28 -5.16 4.35
C LEU A 337 18.89 -5.93 3.16
N SER A 338 19.59 -7.03 3.43
CA SER A 338 20.32 -7.76 2.39
C SER A 338 19.43 -8.24 1.24
N PRO A 339 18.26 -8.89 1.44
CA PRO A 339 17.34 -9.21 0.38
C PRO A 339 16.81 -7.98 -0.39
N ARG A 340 16.60 -6.84 0.29
CA ARG A 340 16.18 -5.60 -0.39
C ARG A 340 17.22 -5.13 -1.41
N LEU A 341 18.49 -5.15 -1.04
CA LEU A 341 19.60 -4.81 -1.94
C LEU A 341 19.78 -5.83 -3.06
N ALA A 342 19.63 -7.12 -2.77
CA ALA A 342 19.68 -8.17 -3.79
C ALA A 342 18.52 -8.03 -4.80
N LEU A 343 17.31 -7.69 -4.35
CA LEU A 343 16.18 -7.42 -5.22
C LEU A 343 16.38 -6.14 -6.05
N ALA A 344 17.05 -5.14 -5.51
CA ALA A 344 17.32 -3.87 -6.18
C ALA A 344 18.27 -3.98 -7.37
N ALA A 345 19.20 -4.94 -7.36
CA ALA A 345 20.19 -5.10 -8.41
C ALA A 345 19.52 -5.36 -9.80
N PRO A 346 20.09 -4.90 -10.94
CA PRO A 346 19.57 -5.20 -12.26
C PRO A 346 19.59 -6.70 -12.59
N HIS A 347 18.63 -7.17 -13.40
CA HIS A 347 18.58 -8.53 -13.92
C HIS A 347 18.83 -8.51 -15.42
N HIS A 348 19.84 -9.24 -15.88
CA HIS A 348 20.29 -9.23 -17.28
C HIS A 348 20.43 -7.81 -17.85
N GLU A 349 21.01 -6.91 -17.06
CA GLU A 349 21.28 -5.49 -17.34
C GLU A 349 20.05 -4.63 -17.69
N ARG A 350 19.08 -5.15 -18.43
CA ARG A 350 17.95 -4.40 -19.00
C ARG A 350 16.63 -4.54 -18.23
N VAL A 351 16.57 -5.41 -17.22
CA VAL A 351 15.43 -5.56 -16.33
C VAL A 351 15.80 -4.98 -14.98
N LEU A 352 15.29 -3.81 -14.66
CA LEU A 352 15.57 -3.05 -13.45
C LEU A 352 14.41 -3.21 -12.48
N PHE A 353 14.70 -3.19 -11.17
CA PHE A 353 13.68 -3.34 -10.13
C PHE A 353 13.61 -2.09 -9.26
N ALA A 354 12.38 -1.63 -8.97
CA ALA A 354 12.10 -0.57 -8.03
C ALA A 354 10.83 -0.92 -7.21
N GLY A 355 10.54 -0.15 -6.20
CA GLY A 355 9.45 -0.38 -5.27
C GLY A 355 9.97 -0.32 -3.84
N GLU A 356 9.07 -0.20 -2.86
CA GLU A 356 9.44 -0.05 -1.44
C GLU A 356 10.28 -1.23 -0.92
N ALA A 357 10.11 -2.43 -1.50
CA ALA A 357 10.86 -3.63 -1.14
C ALA A 357 12.32 -3.60 -1.62
N THR A 358 12.72 -2.66 -2.49
CA THR A 358 14.06 -2.55 -3.06
C THR A 358 14.88 -1.40 -2.47
N ASP A 359 14.42 -0.84 -1.35
CA ASP A 359 15.08 0.30 -0.70
C ASP A 359 15.07 0.11 0.83
N PRO A 360 16.16 0.48 1.52
CA PRO A 360 16.25 0.35 2.98
C PRO A 360 15.17 1.10 3.75
N ALA A 361 14.75 2.27 3.26
CA ALA A 361 13.73 3.08 3.92
C ALA A 361 12.34 2.46 3.87
N GLY A 362 12.07 1.56 2.91
CA GLY A 362 10.75 0.97 2.74
C GLY A 362 9.65 2.01 2.47
N GLY A 363 8.40 1.59 2.52
CA GLY A 363 7.23 2.47 2.43
C GLY A 363 7.25 3.41 1.22
N VAL A 364 6.61 4.57 1.36
CA VAL A 364 6.50 5.56 0.27
C VAL A 364 7.84 6.22 -0.05
N VAL A 365 8.64 6.50 0.99
CA VAL A 365 9.98 7.11 0.84
C VAL A 365 10.89 6.19 0.04
N GLY A 366 10.98 4.91 0.43
CA GLY A 366 11.78 3.92 -0.28
C GLY A 366 11.25 3.65 -1.70
N ALA A 367 9.92 3.63 -1.89
CA ALA A 367 9.33 3.51 -3.23
C ALA A 367 9.79 4.65 -4.15
N ASN A 368 9.74 5.90 -3.66
CA ASN A 368 10.20 7.06 -4.43
C ASN A 368 11.71 6.98 -4.72
N ALA A 369 12.54 6.75 -3.69
CA ALA A 369 13.99 6.68 -3.83
C ALA A 369 14.41 5.58 -4.82
N SER A 370 13.81 4.39 -4.73
CA SER A 370 14.08 3.27 -5.63
C SER A 370 13.68 3.57 -7.09
N GLY A 371 12.57 4.30 -7.31
CA GLY A 371 12.18 4.74 -8.64
C GLY A 371 13.20 5.69 -9.26
N LEU A 372 13.68 6.67 -8.48
CA LEU A 372 14.73 7.60 -8.91
C LEU A 372 16.05 6.86 -9.23
N ARG A 373 16.43 5.86 -8.43
CA ARG A 373 17.60 5.01 -8.67
C ARG A 373 17.46 4.23 -9.98
N ALA A 374 16.37 3.51 -10.15
CA ALA A 374 16.15 2.68 -11.34
C ALA A 374 16.09 3.52 -12.64
N ALA A 375 15.57 4.74 -12.57
CA ALA A 375 15.60 5.67 -13.71
C ALA A 375 17.04 6.07 -14.09
N LYS A 376 17.90 6.35 -13.11
CA LYS A 376 19.32 6.66 -13.36
C LYS A 376 20.05 5.46 -13.97
N GLU A 377 19.78 4.26 -13.49
CA GLU A 377 20.31 3.01 -14.06
C GLU A 377 19.87 2.84 -15.53
N ALA A 378 18.57 3.07 -15.81
CA ALA A 378 18.06 3.02 -17.18
C ALA A 378 18.73 4.07 -18.10
N LEU A 379 18.93 5.30 -17.62
CA LEU A 379 19.62 6.33 -18.38
C LEU A 379 21.08 5.95 -18.70
N ALA A 380 21.79 5.34 -17.76
CA ALA A 380 23.14 4.86 -17.97
C ALA A 380 23.21 3.74 -19.00
N LEU A 381 22.21 2.86 -19.06
CA LEU A 381 22.08 1.84 -20.11
C LEU A 381 21.80 2.44 -21.49
N LEU A 382 20.94 3.45 -21.56
CA LEU A 382 20.53 4.09 -22.81
C LEU A 382 21.59 5.05 -23.38
N GLY A 383 22.58 5.41 -22.60
CA GLY A 383 23.73 6.24 -23.02
C GLY A 383 24.93 5.44 -23.49
N ARG A 384 24.89 4.10 -23.33
CA ARG A 384 25.87 3.16 -23.89
C ARG A 384 25.46 2.75 -25.31
#